data_6c78ec82e30ff5a5c45b2bfb3f23e161
#
_entry.id   6c78ec82e30ff5a5c45b2bfb3f23e161
#
_cell.length_a   1.000
_cell.length_b   1.000
_cell.length_c   1.000
_cell.angle_alpha   90.00
_cell.angle_beta   90.00
_cell.angle_gamma   90.00
#
_symmetry.space_group_name_H-M   'P 1'
#
loop_
_entity.id
_entity.type
_entity.pdbx_description
1 polymer ?
#
loop_
_entity_poly.entity_id
_entity_poly.type
_entity_poly.pdbx_seq_one_letter_code
_entity_poly.pdbx_strand_id
1 'polypeptide(L)'
;FRTGIRTAKLVRTSLAVPEGKFEFRINGKKVFVLGTNWVPTDALHTQMPARTGRALALAEELGCNLVRVWGGGVYESDAFYDYCDEHGILVWQDFMMACGVYPQDGAFCENLRIEAEQQVKRLRGHASLVLWAGDNECDFAGRWGGRWPDPNGNRLTREVLPAVLRAHD
;
A
#
# COMPACT_ATOMS: atom_id res chain seq x y z
N PHE A 1 -22.78 4.41 10.92
CA PHE A 1 -21.84 4.69 9.85
C PHE A 1 -20.85 5.73 10.34
N ARG A 2 -19.55 5.41 10.32
CA ARG A 2 -18.47 6.33 10.64
C ARG A 2 -17.72 6.63 9.36
N THR A 3 -17.28 7.88 9.18
CA THR A 3 -16.46 8.28 8.06
C THR A 3 -15.49 9.37 8.50
N GLY A 4 -14.30 9.39 7.89
CA GLY A 4 -13.32 10.45 8.08
C GLY A 4 -13.22 11.30 6.82
N ILE A 5 -13.13 12.62 6.99
CA ILE A 5 -12.92 13.55 5.90
C ILE A 5 -11.51 14.13 6.01
N ARG A 6 -10.71 13.91 5.01
CA ARG A 6 -9.33 14.44 4.98
C ARG A 6 -8.90 14.78 3.56
N THR A 7 -7.86 15.58 3.44
CA THR A 7 -7.05 15.66 2.23
C THR A 7 -5.70 15.00 2.49
N ALA A 8 -5.26 14.14 1.60
CA ALA A 8 -3.91 13.56 1.63
C ALA A 8 -3.19 13.88 0.34
N LYS A 9 -1.95 14.31 0.44
CA LYS A 9 -1.13 14.65 -0.73
C LYS A 9 0.31 14.21 -0.51
N LEU A 10 0.85 13.44 -1.44
CA LEU A 10 2.28 13.21 -1.55
C LEU A 10 2.87 14.31 -2.45
N VAL A 11 3.65 15.20 -1.84
CA VAL A 11 4.38 16.25 -2.55
C VAL A 11 5.76 15.72 -2.89
N ARG A 12 6.00 15.54 -4.17
CA ARG A 12 7.32 15.14 -4.67
C ARG A 12 7.74 16.05 -5.81
N THR A 13 9.01 16.40 -5.85
CA THR A 13 9.61 17.12 -6.96
C THR A 13 10.36 16.15 -7.89
N SER A 14 10.65 16.59 -9.10
CA SER A 14 11.51 15.84 -10.01
C SER A 14 12.92 15.67 -9.42
N LEU A 15 13.58 14.55 -9.71
CA LEU A 15 14.98 14.30 -9.40
C LEU A 15 15.94 15.35 -10.01
N ALA A 16 15.47 16.11 -11.01
CA ALA A 16 16.22 17.21 -11.63
C ALA A 16 16.29 18.47 -10.75
N VAL A 17 15.52 18.53 -9.64
CA VAL A 17 15.51 19.67 -8.72
C VAL A 17 16.46 19.34 -7.54
N PRO A 18 17.60 20.06 -7.37
CA PRO A 18 18.59 19.75 -6.32
C PRO A 18 18.04 19.75 -4.91
N GLU A 19 17.03 20.60 -4.63
CA GLU A 19 16.32 20.68 -3.34
C GLU A 19 14.96 19.95 -3.39
N GLY A 20 15.00 18.70 -3.87
CA GLY A 20 13.79 17.90 -4.04
C GLY A 20 12.99 17.72 -2.77
N LYS A 21 11.66 17.73 -2.90
CA LYS A 21 10.73 17.41 -1.81
C LYS A 21 10.17 16.02 -2.00
N PHE A 22 10.04 15.31 -0.89
CA PHE A 22 9.26 14.09 -0.79
C PHE A 22 8.60 14.11 0.59
N GLU A 23 7.35 14.59 0.65
CA GLU A 23 6.67 14.82 1.93
C GLU A 23 5.18 14.50 1.84
N PHE A 24 4.64 13.92 2.88
CA PHE A 24 3.19 13.78 3.05
C PHE A 24 2.59 15.06 3.64
N ARG A 25 1.44 15.47 3.11
CA ARG A 25 0.61 16.51 3.68
C ARG A 25 -0.79 15.96 3.93
N ILE A 26 -1.20 16.03 5.19
CA ILE A 26 -2.56 15.66 5.63
C ILE A 26 -3.26 16.94 6.07
N ASN A 27 -4.41 17.22 5.48
CA ASN A 27 -5.15 18.46 5.71
C ASN A 27 -4.25 19.71 5.56
N GLY A 28 -3.38 19.70 4.55
CA GLY A 28 -2.42 20.76 4.26
C GLY A 28 -1.19 20.83 5.17
N LYS A 29 -1.19 20.13 6.31
CA LYS A 29 -0.05 20.08 7.23
C LYS A 29 0.97 19.03 6.81
N LYS A 30 2.25 19.37 6.87
CA LYS A 30 3.34 18.43 6.64
C LYS A 30 3.39 17.43 7.79
N VAL A 31 3.49 16.15 7.44
CA VAL A 31 3.63 15.04 8.39
C VAL A 31 5.00 14.41 8.22
N PHE A 32 5.74 14.32 9.33
CA PHE A 32 6.94 13.49 9.39
C PHE A 32 6.52 12.06 9.69
N VAL A 33 6.84 11.14 8.77
CA VAL A 33 6.43 9.74 8.89
C VAL A 33 7.38 8.99 9.82
N LEU A 34 6.83 8.48 10.91
CA LEU A 34 7.43 7.48 11.78
C LEU A 34 6.60 6.21 11.63
N GLY A 35 7.14 5.20 10.97
CA GLY A 35 6.34 4.05 10.60
C GLY A 35 7.11 2.74 10.55
N THR A 36 6.37 1.67 10.32
CA THR A 36 6.91 0.33 10.18
C THR A 36 6.23 -0.41 9.03
N ASN A 37 6.89 -1.46 8.53
CA ASN A 37 6.21 -2.44 7.69
C ASN A 37 5.23 -3.25 8.52
N TRP A 38 4.07 -3.50 7.94
CA TRP A 38 3.06 -4.39 8.47
C TRP A 38 3.06 -5.69 7.66
N VAL A 39 3.35 -6.79 8.33
CA VAL A 39 3.29 -8.15 7.80
C VAL A 39 2.21 -8.93 8.53
N PRO A 40 1.72 -10.05 7.99
CA PRO A 40 0.76 -10.91 8.71
C PRO A 40 1.23 -11.20 10.14
N THR A 41 0.34 -10.96 11.10
CA THR A 41 0.66 -11.13 12.54
C THR A 41 0.76 -12.58 12.98
N ASP A 42 0.40 -13.50 12.10
CA ASP A 42 0.54 -14.95 12.29
C ASP A 42 0.70 -15.65 10.94
N ALA A 43 1.44 -16.77 10.93
CA ALA A 43 1.55 -17.64 9.77
C ALA A 43 0.21 -18.32 9.43
N LEU A 44 -0.63 -18.54 10.44
CA LEU A 44 -1.99 -19.03 10.28
C LEU A 44 -2.96 -17.84 10.28
N HIS A 45 -3.48 -17.47 9.12
CA HIS A 45 -4.33 -16.31 8.95
C HIS A 45 -5.58 -16.31 9.83
N THR A 46 -6.08 -17.48 10.21
CA THR A 46 -7.19 -17.63 11.17
C THR A 46 -6.87 -17.11 12.56
N GLN A 47 -5.59 -16.99 12.93
CA GLN A 47 -5.12 -16.47 14.23
C GLN A 47 -4.85 -14.95 14.19
N MET A 48 -4.79 -14.35 13.02
CA MET A 48 -4.49 -12.93 12.87
C MET A 48 -5.45 -12.00 13.61
N PRO A 49 -6.79 -12.19 13.56
CA PRO A 49 -7.72 -11.28 14.22
C PRO A 49 -7.45 -11.11 15.73
N ALA A 50 -7.01 -12.17 16.42
CA ALA A 50 -6.70 -12.12 17.84
C ALA A 50 -5.42 -11.32 18.15
N ARG A 51 -4.54 -11.11 17.19
CA ARG A 51 -3.22 -10.47 17.36
C ARG A 51 -3.14 -9.07 16.78
N THR A 52 -3.91 -8.79 15.73
CA THR A 52 -3.87 -7.53 14.97
C THR A 52 -4.06 -6.31 15.87
N GLY A 53 -5.08 -6.29 16.72
CA GLY A 53 -5.34 -5.15 17.61
C GLY A 53 -4.19 -4.87 18.59
N ARG A 54 -3.58 -5.92 19.15
CA ARG A 54 -2.42 -5.75 20.04
C ARG A 54 -1.18 -5.24 19.29
N ALA A 55 -0.94 -5.73 18.08
CA ALA A 55 0.19 -5.28 17.26
C ALA A 55 0.02 -3.82 16.85
N LEU A 56 -1.20 -3.38 16.51
CA LEU A 56 -1.49 -1.97 16.22
C LEU A 56 -1.29 -1.08 17.45
N ALA A 57 -1.76 -1.52 18.62
CA ALA A 57 -1.55 -0.79 19.88
C ALA A 57 -0.06 -0.63 20.19
N LEU A 58 0.76 -1.66 19.97
CA LEU A 58 2.21 -1.57 20.14
C LEU A 58 2.85 -0.59 19.15
N ALA A 59 2.40 -0.56 17.90
CA ALA A 59 2.89 0.41 16.92
C ALA A 59 2.57 1.84 17.37
N GLU A 60 1.37 2.07 17.91
CA GLU A 60 0.95 3.36 18.46
C GLU A 60 1.79 3.76 19.67
N GLU A 61 2.00 2.84 20.64
CA GLU A 61 2.86 3.06 21.81
C GLU A 61 4.30 3.45 21.41
N LEU A 62 4.82 2.89 20.31
CA LEU A 62 6.12 3.24 19.74
C LEU A 62 6.12 4.57 18.97
N GLY A 63 4.98 5.25 18.88
CA GLY A 63 4.85 6.53 18.18
C GLY A 63 4.74 6.40 16.67
N CYS A 64 4.43 5.21 16.14
CA CYS A 64 4.17 5.05 14.71
C CYS A 64 2.91 5.80 14.30
N ASN A 65 3.03 6.65 13.28
CA ASN A 65 1.91 7.36 12.68
C ASN A 65 1.60 6.86 11.26
N LEU A 66 2.31 5.85 10.79
CA LEU A 66 2.07 5.18 9.51
C LEU A 66 2.47 3.71 9.60
N VAL A 67 1.68 2.85 8.98
CA VAL A 67 2.02 1.46 8.72
C VAL A 67 1.95 1.17 7.22
N ARG A 68 2.90 0.40 6.71
CA ARG A 68 2.89 -0.08 5.34
C ARG A 68 2.44 -1.54 5.31
N VAL A 69 1.26 -1.79 4.77
CA VAL A 69 0.78 -3.15 4.49
C VAL A 69 1.59 -3.69 3.31
N TRP A 70 2.55 -4.56 3.63
CA TRP A 70 3.55 -5.06 2.71
C TRP A 70 2.94 -6.05 1.68
N GLY A 71 3.37 -5.92 0.42
CA GLY A 71 2.83 -6.70 -0.71
C GLY A 71 3.09 -8.21 -0.66
N GLY A 72 3.93 -8.70 0.25
CA GLY A 72 4.11 -10.13 0.52
C GLY A 72 3.19 -10.67 1.60
N GLY A 73 2.23 -9.88 2.06
CA GLY A 73 1.26 -10.24 3.08
C GLY A 73 -0.13 -10.51 2.51
N VAL A 74 -1.12 -9.91 3.14
CA VAL A 74 -2.54 -9.98 2.76
C VAL A 74 -3.17 -8.59 2.83
N TYR A 75 -4.26 -8.36 2.10
CA TYR A 75 -5.12 -7.22 2.39
C TYR A 75 -5.80 -7.47 3.73
N GLU A 76 -5.56 -6.61 4.69
CA GLU A 76 -6.05 -6.76 6.05
C GLU A 76 -7.58 -6.68 6.13
N SER A 77 -8.12 -7.07 7.28
CA SER A 77 -9.57 -6.99 7.55
C SER A 77 -10.03 -5.54 7.71
N ASP A 78 -11.31 -5.28 7.53
CA ASP A 78 -11.88 -3.94 7.74
C ASP A 78 -11.62 -3.42 9.16
N ALA A 79 -11.61 -4.29 10.16
CA ALA A 79 -11.26 -3.91 11.54
C ALA A 79 -9.84 -3.33 11.69
N PHE A 80 -8.89 -3.74 10.86
CA PHE A 80 -7.56 -3.15 10.83
C PHE A 80 -7.62 -1.68 10.36
N TYR A 81 -8.32 -1.43 9.27
CA TYR A 81 -8.44 -0.06 8.71
C TYR A 81 -9.31 0.82 9.61
N ASP A 82 -10.37 0.28 10.20
CA ASP A 82 -11.20 0.99 11.17
C ASP A 82 -10.37 1.44 12.38
N TYR A 83 -9.50 0.57 12.90
CA TYR A 83 -8.55 0.94 13.95
C TYR A 83 -7.64 2.08 13.52
N CYS A 84 -7.04 1.96 12.33
CA CYS A 84 -6.15 3.00 11.81
C CYS A 84 -6.90 4.34 11.61
N ASP A 85 -8.15 4.30 11.13
CA ASP A 85 -9.00 5.48 10.99
C ASP A 85 -9.28 6.15 12.36
N GLU A 86 -9.59 5.37 13.38
CA GLU A 86 -9.93 5.85 14.73
C GLU A 86 -8.72 6.42 15.47
N HIS A 87 -7.54 5.82 15.29
CA HIS A 87 -6.30 6.18 16.00
C HIS A 87 -5.38 7.11 15.22
N GLY A 88 -5.75 7.48 13.99
CA GLY A 88 -4.96 8.41 13.16
C GLY A 88 -3.65 7.82 12.62
N ILE A 89 -3.58 6.51 12.49
CA ILE A 89 -2.45 5.80 11.89
C ILE A 89 -2.65 5.78 10.38
N LEU A 90 -1.77 6.41 9.63
CA LEU A 90 -1.82 6.40 8.17
C LEU A 90 -1.48 5.02 7.60
N VAL A 91 -2.09 4.66 6.48
CA VAL A 91 -1.85 3.41 5.80
C VAL A 91 -1.25 3.66 4.41
N TRP A 92 -0.10 3.06 4.18
CA TRP A 92 0.47 2.83 2.86
C TRP A 92 0.12 1.39 2.48
N GLN A 93 -0.65 1.19 1.42
CA GLN A 93 -1.10 -0.11 0.95
C GLN A 93 -0.35 -0.53 -0.30
N ASP A 94 0.42 -1.62 -0.23
CA ASP A 94 0.91 -2.30 -1.42
C ASP A 94 -0.19 -3.18 -2.02
N PHE A 95 -0.20 -3.34 -3.34
CA PHE A 95 -0.90 -4.46 -3.96
C PHE A 95 -0.13 -5.76 -3.70
N MET A 96 -0.86 -6.90 -3.59
CA MET A 96 -0.28 -8.17 -3.12
C MET A 96 0.59 -8.85 -4.16
N MET A 97 1.79 -8.31 -4.35
CA MET A 97 2.90 -8.87 -5.12
C MET A 97 4.22 -8.52 -4.43
N ALA A 98 5.13 -9.48 -4.27
CA ALA A 98 6.41 -9.24 -3.62
C ALA A 98 7.52 -10.12 -4.18
N CYS A 99 8.71 -9.53 -4.36
CA CYS A 99 10.00 -10.17 -4.57
C CYS A 99 9.99 -11.27 -5.65
N GLY A 100 9.13 -11.17 -6.65
CA GLY A 100 8.93 -12.20 -7.67
C GLY A 100 8.71 -11.62 -9.06
N VAL A 101 8.93 -12.47 -10.07
CA VAL A 101 8.56 -12.20 -11.45
C VAL A 101 7.21 -12.83 -11.73
N TYR A 102 6.19 -12.00 -11.81
CA TYR A 102 4.83 -12.42 -12.07
C TYR A 102 4.54 -12.53 -13.57
N PRO A 103 3.59 -13.40 -13.98
CA PRO A 103 3.18 -13.50 -15.38
C PRO A 103 2.66 -12.16 -15.91
N GLN A 104 2.96 -11.89 -17.19
CA GLN A 104 2.57 -10.63 -17.87
C GLN A 104 1.54 -10.89 -18.98
N ASP A 105 1.00 -12.10 -19.04
CA ASP A 105 -0.02 -12.49 -20.01
C ASP A 105 -1.39 -11.84 -19.69
N GLY A 106 -2.27 -11.89 -20.68
CA GLY A 106 -3.58 -11.25 -20.56
C GLY A 106 -4.46 -11.82 -19.44
N ALA A 107 -4.35 -13.12 -19.16
CA ALA A 107 -5.15 -13.77 -18.13
C ALA A 107 -4.73 -13.30 -16.73
N PHE A 108 -3.42 -13.26 -16.46
CA PHE A 108 -2.90 -12.77 -15.19
C PHE A 108 -3.17 -11.28 -14.99
N CYS A 109 -2.97 -10.46 -16.06
CA CYS A 109 -3.29 -9.04 -16.02
C CYS A 109 -4.76 -8.79 -15.68
N GLU A 110 -5.69 -9.58 -16.25
CA GLU A 110 -7.12 -9.46 -15.97
C GLU A 110 -7.47 -9.89 -14.54
N ASN A 111 -6.88 -10.98 -14.04
CA ASN A 111 -7.07 -11.40 -12.65
C ASN A 111 -6.62 -10.31 -11.66
N LEU A 112 -5.42 -9.75 -11.89
CA LEU A 112 -4.92 -8.64 -11.06
C LEU A 112 -5.83 -7.40 -11.16
N ARG A 113 -6.33 -7.08 -12.35
CA ARG A 113 -7.25 -5.96 -12.54
C ARG A 113 -8.51 -6.13 -11.69
N ILE A 114 -9.11 -7.32 -11.71
CA ILE A 114 -10.33 -7.65 -10.94
C ILE A 114 -10.04 -7.55 -9.44
N GLU A 115 -8.96 -8.16 -8.96
CA GLU A 115 -8.54 -8.09 -7.56
C GLU A 115 -8.32 -6.64 -7.12
N ALA A 116 -7.53 -5.89 -7.87
CA ALA A 116 -7.22 -4.49 -7.57
C ALA A 116 -8.48 -3.63 -7.52
N GLU A 117 -9.39 -3.79 -8.49
CA GLU A 117 -10.66 -3.06 -8.52
C GLU A 117 -11.50 -3.33 -7.27
N GLN A 118 -11.61 -4.59 -6.85
CA GLN A 118 -12.35 -4.97 -5.65
C GLN A 118 -11.73 -4.35 -4.40
N GLN A 119 -10.39 -4.43 -4.25
CA GLN A 119 -9.70 -3.90 -3.09
C GLN A 119 -9.73 -2.37 -3.04
N VAL A 120 -9.53 -1.70 -4.17
CA VAL A 120 -9.64 -0.23 -4.23
C VAL A 120 -11.04 0.22 -3.83
N LYS A 121 -12.09 -0.39 -4.38
CA LYS A 121 -13.48 -0.08 -4.02
C LYS A 121 -13.79 -0.32 -2.54
N ARG A 122 -13.21 -1.37 -1.94
CA ARG A 122 -13.36 -1.68 -0.53
C ARG A 122 -12.67 -0.66 0.37
N LEU A 123 -11.44 -0.28 0.02
CA LEU A 123 -10.54 0.43 0.93
C LEU A 123 -10.50 1.95 0.75
N ARG A 124 -10.82 2.47 -0.44
CA ARG A 124 -10.72 3.91 -0.74
C ARG A 124 -11.51 4.83 0.18
N GLY A 125 -12.51 4.30 0.88
CA GLY A 125 -13.32 5.04 1.85
C GLY A 125 -12.66 5.26 3.21
N HIS A 126 -11.55 4.58 3.50
CA HIS A 126 -10.84 4.72 4.77
C HIS A 126 -9.99 6.01 4.81
N ALA A 127 -10.19 6.81 5.85
CA ALA A 127 -9.47 8.08 6.01
C ALA A 127 -7.97 7.87 6.26
N SER A 128 -7.60 6.74 6.84
CA SER A 128 -6.21 6.33 7.10
C SER A 128 -5.44 6.01 5.83
N LEU A 129 -6.10 5.51 4.78
CA LEU A 129 -5.44 5.14 3.53
C LEU A 129 -4.96 6.38 2.77
N VAL A 130 -3.64 6.53 2.62
CA VAL A 130 -3.02 7.74 2.03
C VAL A 130 -2.13 7.46 0.83
N LEU A 131 -1.78 6.19 0.59
CA LEU A 131 -0.92 5.82 -0.51
C LEU A 131 -1.20 4.38 -0.97
N TRP A 132 -1.38 4.23 -2.28
CA TRP A 132 -1.30 2.95 -2.96
C TRP A 132 0.10 2.77 -3.58
N ALA A 133 0.68 1.60 -3.44
CA ALA A 133 1.93 1.23 -4.09
C ALA A 133 1.75 -0.01 -4.98
N GLY A 134 2.52 -0.08 -6.04
CA GLY A 134 2.34 -1.11 -7.06
C GLY A 134 2.67 -2.53 -6.59
N ASP A 135 3.79 -2.70 -5.88
CA ASP A 135 4.28 -3.99 -5.39
C ASP A 135 5.45 -3.78 -4.41
N ASN A 136 6.00 -4.89 -3.92
CA ASN A 136 7.27 -4.88 -3.22
C ASN A 136 8.36 -5.56 -4.05
N GLU A 137 9.31 -4.78 -4.59
CA GLU A 137 10.56 -5.24 -5.20
C GLU A 137 10.42 -6.19 -6.42
N CYS A 138 9.29 -6.22 -7.11
CA CYS A 138 9.12 -7.10 -8.27
C CYS A 138 10.04 -6.71 -9.43
N ASP A 139 10.29 -5.42 -9.63
CA ASP A 139 11.25 -4.94 -10.63
C ASP A 139 12.69 -5.36 -10.28
N PHE A 140 13.03 -5.42 -8.98
CA PHE A 140 14.32 -5.94 -8.51
C PHE A 140 14.45 -7.45 -8.73
N ALA A 141 13.41 -8.21 -8.42
CA ALA A 141 13.40 -9.65 -8.65
C ALA A 141 13.63 -9.99 -10.14
N GLY A 142 13.06 -9.20 -11.03
CA GLY A 142 13.30 -9.28 -12.46
C GLY A 142 14.79 -9.06 -12.82
N ARG A 143 15.46 -8.11 -12.18
CA ARG A 143 16.89 -7.83 -12.37
C ARG A 143 17.78 -8.95 -11.86
N TRP A 144 17.53 -9.46 -10.65
CA TRP A 144 18.32 -10.53 -10.07
C TRP A 144 18.20 -11.85 -10.85
N GLY A 145 17.01 -12.13 -11.38
CA GLY A 145 16.76 -13.31 -12.20
C GLY A 145 17.14 -13.16 -13.68
N GLY A 146 17.63 -11.97 -14.12
CA GLY A 146 17.97 -11.71 -15.52
C GLY A 146 16.78 -11.70 -16.48
N ARG A 147 15.54 -11.66 -15.97
CA ARG A 147 14.30 -11.77 -16.75
C ARG A 147 13.69 -10.44 -17.18
N TRP A 148 14.05 -9.35 -16.53
CA TRP A 148 13.60 -8.01 -16.87
C TRP A 148 14.79 -7.14 -17.23
N PRO A 149 15.15 -7.03 -18.50
CA PRO A 149 16.18 -6.09 -18.91
C PRO A 149 15.73 -4.64 -18.73
N ASP A 150 14.42 -4.38 -18.78
CA ASP A 150 13.81 -3.07 -18.58
C ASP A 150 12.78 -3.14 -17.43
N PRO A 151 12.98 -2.42 -16.32
CA PRO A 151 12.01 -2.32 -15.24
C PRO A 151 10.65 -1.74 -15.69
N ASN A 152 10.61 -1.02 -16.81
CA ASN A 152 9.35 -0.54 -17.38
C ASN A 152 8.54 -1.64 -18.09
N GLY A 153 9.13 -2.82 -18.33
CA GLY A 153 8.44 -3.98 -18.90
C GLY A 153 7.42 -4.66 -17.96
N ASN A 154 7.34 -4.24 -16.70
CA ASN A 154 6.34 -4.76 -15.76
C ASN A 154 4.97 -4.10 -16.03
N ARG A 155 4.16 -4.74 -16.87
CA ARG A 155 2.82 -4.26 -17.26
C ARG A 155 1.86 -4.15 -16.08
N LEU A 156 2.00 -5.04 -15.09
CA LEU A 156 1.11 -5.07 -13.91
C LEU A 156 1.15 -3.74 -13.18
N THR A 157 2.33 -3.23 -12.89
CA THR A 157 2.54 -1.99 -12.13
C THR A 157 2.60 -0.73 -13.01
N ARG A 158 2.82 -0.86 -14.32
CA ARG A 158 2.91 0.30 -15.24
C ARG A 158 1.61 0.58 -15.99
N GLU A 159 0.80 -0.46 -16.23
CA GLU A 159 -0.43 -0.33 -17.01
C GLU A 159 -1.67 -0.67 -16.18
N VAL A 160 -1.72 -1.89 -15.62
CA VAL A 160 -2.94 -2.46 -15.00
C VAL A 160 -3.33 -1.69 -13.74
N LEU A 161 -2.46 -1.66 -12.73
CA LEU A 161 -2.77 -0.99 -11.46
C LEU A 161 -3.02 0.51 -11.61
N PRO A 162 -2.23 1.28 -12.38
CA PRO A 162 -2.53 2.69 -12.61
C PRO A 162 -3.86 2.94 -13.33
N ALA A 163 -4.28 2.03 -14.21
CA ALA A 163 -5.58 2.15 -14.87
C ALA A 163 -6.74 1.95 -13.88
N VAL A 164 -6.64 0.96 -12.99
CA VAL A 164 -7.62 0.71 -11.93
C VAL A 164 -7.72 1.90 -10.98
N LEU A 165 -6.58 2.42 -10.51
CA LEU A 165 -6.56 3.56 -9.60
C LEU A 165 -7.20 4.80 -10.24
N ARG A 166 -6.85 5.14 -11.48
CA ARG A 166 -7.47 6.28 -12.18
C ARG A 166 -8.99 6.15 -12.36
N ALA A 167 -9.50 4.94 -12.40
CA ALA A 167 -10.93 4.68 -12.60
C ALA A 167 -11.73 4.67 -11.29
N HIS A 168 -11.10 4.36 -10.16
CA HIS A 168 -11.83 4.00 -8.94
C HIS A 168 -11.36 4.72 -7.66
N ASP A 169 -10.20 5.37 -7.66
CA ASP A 169 -9.66 6.08 -6.48
C ASP A 169 -9.86 7.60 -6.54
#